data_701a011957489465bf5f0cccc91abba8
#
_entry.id   701a011957489465bf5f0cccc91abba8
#
_cell.length_a   1.000
_cell.length_b   1.000
_cell.length_c   1.000
_cell.angle_alpha   90.00
_cell.angle_beta   90.00
_cell.angle_gamma   90.00
#
_symmetry.space_group_name_H-M   'P 1'
#
loop_
_entity.id
_entity.type
_entity.pdbx_description
1 polymer ?
#
loop_
_entity_poly.entity_id
_entity_poly.type
_entity_poly.pdbx_seq_one_letter_code
_entity_poly.pdbx_strand_id
1 'polypeptide(L)'
;ELLDGADLWIFVTSAARYADAVAWTHLEEAAARGLRVSIVLNRVPPGAAAEIRADLALLVQRRGLGEVPIIVITEQSLTDGRLPIDAIYPVGSFLEGIGHDAQERAVIVRRALTGAVAASFEESDRALDASRDSCRAVDFAREELEATVVSRAHEVASSSSDDVLRG
;
A
#
# COMPACT_ATOMS: atom_id res chain seq x y z
N GLU A 1 4.85 -0.14 9.59
CA GLU A 1 4.96 0.74 10.78
C GLU A 1 5.93 1.92 10.59
N LEU A 2 7.22 1.71 10.21
CA LEU A 2 8.16 2.82 9.97
C LEU A 2 7.79 3.67 8.74
N LEU A 3 7.23 3.05 7.72
CA LEU A 3 6.81 3.70 6.47
C LEU A 3 5.48 4.44 6.61
N ASP A 4 4.70 4.15 7.64
CA ASP A 4 3.37 4.74 7.86
C ASP A 4 3.41 6.18 8.36
N GLY A 5 4.52 6.59 8.99
CA GLY A 5 4.74 7.95 9.50
C GLY A 5 5.57 8.86 8.57
N ALA A 6 5.89 8.42 7.36
CA ALA A 6 6.70 9.21 6.43
C ALA A 6 5.82 10.08 5.52
N ASP A 7 6.16 11.35 5.40
CA ASP A 7 5.50 12.31 4.50
C ASP A 7 6.05 12.27 3.07
N LEU A 8 7.28 11.77 2.91
CA LEU A 8 8.01 11.67 1.65
C LEU A 8 8.79 10.36 1.61
N TRP A 9 8.72 9.66 0.49
CA TRP A 9 9.51 8.47 0.23
C TRP A 9 10.53 8.73 -0.86
N ILE A 10 11.80 8.41 -0.57
CA ILE A 10 12.86 8.38 -1.55
C ILE A 10 13.23 6.93 -1.83
N PHE A 11 12.81 6.45 -2.97
CA PHE A 11 13.13 5.12 -3.43
C PHE A 11 14.48 5.11 -4.14
N VAL A 12 15.46 4.40 -3.57
CA VAL A 12 16.79 4.27 -4.14
C VAL A 12 16.92 2.94 -4.87
N THR A 13 17.16 3.00 -6.15
CA THR A 13 17.39 1.81 -7.00
C THR A 13 18.64 1.98 -7.85
N SER A 14 19.00 0.97 -8.64
CA SER A 14 20.13 1.04 -9.57
C SER A 14 19.66 0.79 -10.99
N ALA A 15 20.52 1.16 -11.97
CA ALA A 15 20.28 0.89 -13.38
C ALA A 15 20.03 -0.60 -13.70
N ALA A 16 20.53 -1.52 -12.87
CA ALA A 16 20.33 -2.95 -13.05
C ALA A 16 19.04 -3.49 -12.40
N ARG A 17 18.39 -2.72 -11.49
CA ARG A 17 17.29 -3.22 -10.65
C ARG A 17 16.04 -2.34 -10.65
N TYR A 18 16.01 -1.23 -11.38
CA TYR A 18 14.84 -0.32 -11.37
C TYR A 18 13.55 -0.96 -11.89
N ALA A 19 13.63 -2.08 -12.63
CA ALA A 19 12.48 -2.82 -13.14
C ALA A 19 12.01 -3.96 -12.21
N ASP A 20 12.58 -4.09 -10.98
CA ASP A 20 12.22 -5.14 -10.02
C ASP A 20 10.77 -4.99 -9.54
N ALA A 21 9.95 -6.02 -9.78
CA ALA A 21 8.52 -5.99 -9.51
C ALA A 21 8.18 -5.78 -8.02
N VAL A 22 8.97 -6.34 -7.11
CA VAL A 22 8.72 -6.21 -5.65
C VAL A 22 8.86 -4.76 -5.20
N ALA A 23 9.85 -4.07 -5.73
CA ALA A 23 10.08 -2.66 -5.44
C ALA A 23 8.91 -1.77 -5.89
N TRP A 24 8.32 -2.09 -7.04
CA TRP A 24 7.18 -1.34 -7.57
C TRP A 24 5.93 -1.47 -6.74
N THR A 25 5.66 -2.63 -6.15
CA THR A 25 4.51 -2.81 -5.26
C THR A 25 4.52 -1.79 -4.11
N HIS A 26 5.66 -1.59 -3.48
CA HIS A 26 5.77 -0.59 -2.40
C HIS A 26 5.63 0.85 -2.87
N LEU A 27 6.11 1.17 -4.09
CA LEU A 27 5.92 2.49 -4.67
C LEU A 27 4.45 2.78 -5.00
N GLU A 28 3.76 1.79 -5.54
CA GLU A 28 2.33 1.88 -5.86
C GLU A 28 1.49 2.02 -4.58
N GLU A 29 1.80 1.27 -3.52
CA GLU A 29 1.17 1.39 -2.21
C GLU A 29 1.37 2.79 -1.60
N ALA A 30 2.60 3.32 -1.66
CA ALA A 30 2.89 4.66 -1.16
C ALA A 30 2.12 5.74 -1.94
N ALA A 31 2.09 5.64 -3.26
CA ALA A 31 1.36 6.55 -4.12
C ALA A 31 -0.16 6.48 -3.90
N ALA A 32 -0.72 5.28 -3.74
CA ALA A 32 -2.14 5.08 -3.43
C ALA A 32 -2.54 5.73 -2.10
N ARG A 33 -1.62 5.79 -1.14
CA ARG A 33 -1.81 6.50 0.15
C ARG A 33 -1.62 8.03 0.04
N GLY A 34 -1.36 8.54 -1.16
CA GLY A 34 -1.14 9.97 -1.40
C GLY A 34 0.22 10.49 -0.95
N LEU A 35 1.17 9.60 -0.63
CA LEU A 35 2.52 10.01 -0.24
C LEU A 35 3.29 10.54 -1.44
N ARG A 36 4.14 11.53 -1.20
CA ARG A 36 5.07 12.01 -2.22
C ARG A 36 6.20 11.01 -2.39
N VAL A 37 6.40 10.55 -3.61
CA VAL A 37 7.45 9.61 -3.97
C VAL A 37 8.49 10.31 -4.84
N SER A 38 9.78 10.02 -4.64
CA SER A 38 10.89 10.39 -5.51
C SER A 38 11.76 9.17 -5.77
N ILE A 39 12.40 9.09 -6.90
CA ILE A 39 13.29 7.99 -7.25
C ILE A 39 14.72 8.49 -7.42
N VAL A 40 15.67 7.85 -6.73
CA VAL A 40 17.10 8.02 -6.95
C VAL A 40 17.62 6.82 -7.72
N LEU A 41 17.98 7.05 -8.97
CA LEU A 41 18.56 6.03 -9.85
C LEU A 41 20.08 6.07 -9.70
N ASN A 42 20.62 5.14 -8.94
CA ASN A 42 22.05 5.06 -8.60
C ASN A 42 22.80 4.09 -9.55
N ARG A 43 24.11 4.22 -9.60
CA ARG A 43 25.01 3.39 -10.41
C ARG A 43 24.62 3.35 -11.90
N VAL A 44 24.31 4.50 -12.44
CA VAL A 44 23.99 4.61 -13.86
C VAL A 44 25.31 4.67 -14.64
N PRO A 45 25.50 3.79 -15.65
CA PRO A 45 26.71 3.81 -16.45
C PRO A 45 26.94 5.20 -17.11
N PRO A 46 28.19 5.67 -17.20
CA PRO A 46 28.49 6.91 -17.91
C PRO A 46 27.93 6.89 -19.34
N GLY A 47 27.24 7.96 -19.73
CA GLY A 47 26.63 8.10 -21.06
C GLY A 47 25.23 7.50 -21.21
N ALA A 48 24.79 6.59 -20.32
CA ALA A 48 23.45 5.95 -20.40
C ALA A 48 22.37 6.69 -19.60
N ALA A 49 22.70 7.78 -18.91
CA ALA A 49 21.80 8.46 -17.96
C ALA A 49 20.48 8.94 -18.60
N ALA A 50 20.55 9.50 -19.81
CA ALA A 50 19.38 10.02 -20.50
C ALA A 50 18.40 8.90 -20.93
N GLU A 51 18.95 7.82 -21.48
CA GLU A 51 18.18 6.67 -21.94
C GLU A 51 17.49 5.95 -20.79
N ILE A 52 18.24 5.58 -19.75
CA ILE A 52 17.70 4.84 -18.60
C ILE A 52 16.69 5.70 -17.82
N ARG A 53 16.95 7.01 -17.69
CA ARG A 53 15.99 7.93 -17.09
C ARG A 53 14.68 8.00 -17.88
N ALA A 54 14.76 8.07 -19.20
CA ALA A 54 13.58 8.10 -20.06
C ALA A 54 12.77 6.80 -19.97
N ASP A 55 13.42 5.65 -19.96
CA ASP A 55 12.76 4.36 -19.80
C ASP A 55 12.10 4.24 -18.43
N LEU A 56 12.78 4.64 -17.37
CA LEU A 56 12.20 4.66 -16.01
C LEU A 56 11.00 5.62 -15.94
N ALA A 57 11.06 6.80 -16.56
CA ALA A 57 9.95 7.74 -16.60
C ALA A 57 8.72 7.15 -17.32
N LEU A 58 8.91 6.43 -18.41
CA LEU A 58 7.85 5.70 -19.10
C LEU A 58 7.26 4.59 -18.21
N LEU A 59 8.09 3.89 -17.46
CA LEU A 59 7.64 2.85 -16.54
C LEU A 59 6.79 3.45 -15.40
N VAL A 60 7.21 4.57 -14.82
CA VAL A 60 6.45 5.35 -13.82
C VAL A 60 5.07 5.72 -14.36
N GLN A 61 5.01 6.26 -15.58
CA GLN A 61 3.75 6.64 -16.21
C GLN A 61 2.82 5.44 -16.46
N ARG A 62 3.36 4.33 -16.98
CA ARG A 62 2.59 3.11 -17.25
C ARG A 62 1.98 2.52 -15.98
N ARG A 63 2.61 2.75 -14.83
CA ARG A 63 2.15 2.30 -13.52
C ARG A 63 1.22 3.30 -12.82
N GLY A 64 0.89 4.40 -13.46
CA GLY A 64 -0.08 5.37 -12.94
C GLY A 64 0.43 6.22 -11.76
N LEU A 65 1.75 6.29 -11.55
CA LEU A 65 2.34 7.04 -10.43
C LEU A 65 2.39 8.57 -10.66
N GLY A 66 1.99 9.02 -11.83
CA GLY A 66 2.02 10.43 -12.18
C GLY A 66 3.43 10.99 -12.39
N GLU A 67 3.65 12.24 -12.01
CA GLU A 67 4.96 12.89 -12.10
C GLU A 67 5.78 12.59 -10.84
N VAL A 68 6.76 11.69 -10.97
CA VAL A 68 7.71 11.34 -9.92
C VAL A 68 9.08 11.92 -10.26
N PRO A 69 9.69 12.75 -9.39
CA PRO A 69 11.05 13.24 -9.58
C PRO A 69 12.04 12.08 -9.66
N ILE A 70 12.83 12.03 -10.73
CA ILE A 70 13.89 11.04 -10.93
C ILE A 70 15.26 11.73 -10.88
N ILE A 71 16.02 11.41 -9.85
CA ILE A 71 17.37 11.93 -9.63
C ILE A 71 18.35 10.84 -10.05
N VAL A 72 19.31 11.20 -10.93
CA VAL A 72 20.30 10.25 -11.46
C VAL A 72 21.65 10.46 -10.82
N ILE A 73 22.24 9.38 -10.29
CA ILE A 73 23.62 9.34 -9.82
C ILE A 73 24.40 8.40 -10.73
N THR A 74 25.34 8.98 -11.48
CA THR A 74 26.23 8.23 -12.37
C THR A 74 27.22 7.39 -11.57
N GLU A 75 27.53 6.20 -12.08
CA GLU A 75 28.53 5.35 -11.47
C GLU A 75 29.91 5.99 -11.53
N GLN A 76 30.56 6.01 -10.39
CA GLN A 76 31.90 6.59 -10.23
C GLN A 76 32.65 5.96 -9.05
N SER A 77 33.96 6.17 -9.02
CA SER A 77 34.81 5.66 -7.95
C SER A 77 34.44 6.26 -6.60
N LEU A 78 34.52 5.44 -5.57
CA LEU A 78 34.33 5.89 -4.20
C LEU A 78 35.63 6.47 -3.65
N THR A 79 35.52 7.53 -2.85
CA THR A 79 36.61 8.10 -2.04
C THR A 79 36.34 7.74 -0.59
N ASP A 80 37.25 7.02 0.04
CA ASP A 80 37.07 6.49 1.42
C ASP A 80 35.77 5.75 1.65
N GLY A 81 35.32 4.96 0.66
CA GLY A 81 34.09 4.18 0.70
C GLY A 81 32.80 5.03 0.53
N ARG A 82 32.94 6.30 0.17
CA ARG A 82 31.81 7.24 -0.02
C ARG A 82 31.78 7.78 -1.44
N LEU A 83 30.60 8.13 -1.90
CA LEU A 83 30.44 8.90 -3.14
C LEU A 83 31.01 10.32 -2.96
N PRO A 84 31.66 10.88 -3.99
CA PRO A 84 32.04 12.30 -4.01
C PRO A 84 30.81 13.19 -3.78
N ILE A 85 31.03 14.34 -3.14
CA ILE A 85 29.94 15.26 -2.79
C ILE A 85 29.19 15.76 -4.02
N ASP A 86 29.89 15.96 -5.12
CA ASP A 86 29.30 16.43 -6.38
C ASP A 86 28.34 15.39 -6.98
N ALA A 87 28.57 14.10 -6.72
CA ALA A 87 27.69 13.03 -7.17
C ALA A 87 26.37 12.98 -6.42
N ILE A 88 26.37 13.35 -5.15
CA ILE A 88 25.17 13.36 -4.28
C ILE A 88 24.50 14.73 -4.24
N TYR A 89 25.15 15.78 -4.78
CA TYR A 89 24.62 17.13 -4.81
C TYR A 89 23.17 17.22 -5.35
N PRO A 90 22.78 16.51 -6.44
CA PRO A 90 21.41 16.56 -6.94
C PRO A 90 20.37 16.06 -5.92
N VAL A 91 20.74 15.09 -5.07
CA VAL A 91 19.86 14.59 -4.00
C VAL A 91 19.78 15.61 -2.87
N GLY A 92 20.93 16.18 -2.48
CA GLY A 92 21.00 17.23 -1.45
C GLY A 92 20.17 18.45 -1.86
N SER A 93 20.36 18.95 -3.07
CA SER A 93 19.62 20.09 -3.61
C SER A 93 18.09 19.84 -3.68
N PHE A 94 17.69 18.62 -4.05
CA PHE A 94 16.28 18.23 -4.02
C PHE A 94 15.70 18.27 -2.60
N LEU A 95 16.41 17.73 -1.61
CA LEU A 95 15.99 17.76 -0.21
C LEU A 95 15.97 19.18 0.37
N GLU A 96 16.97 19.99 0.05
CA GLU A 96 17.02 21.40 0.44
C GLU A 96 15.85 22.18 -0.16
N GLY A 97 15.52 21.94 -1.44
CA GLY A 97 14.37 22.56 -2.09
C GLY A 97 13.07 22.29 -1.32
N ILE A 98 12.83 21.04 -0.95
CA ILE A 98 11.67 20.67 -0.12
C ILE A 98 11.74 21.30 1.26
N GLY A 99 12.94 21.35 1.85
CA GLY A 99 13.18 21.91 3.18
C GLY A 99 12.91 23.43 3.27
N HIS A 100 13.18 24.18 2.22
CA HIS A 100 13.03 25.64 2.19
C HIS A 100 11.63 26.11 1.78
N ASP A 101 10.90 25.33 1.00
CA ASP A 101 9.55 25.69 0.58
C ASP A 101 8.51 25.26 1.62
N ALA A 102 8.09 26.21 2.46
CA ALA A 102 7.04 25.98 3.46
C ALA A 102 5.70 25.62 2.84
N GLN A 103 5.41 26.12 1.65
CA GLN A 103 4.18 25.85 0.93
C GLN A 103 4.19 24.45 0.33
N GLU A 104 5.32 24.01 -0.20
CA GLU A 104 5.51 22.64 -0.69
C GLU A 104 5.41 21.63 0.47
N ARG A 105 6.03 21.89 1.62
CA ARG A 105 5.87 21.09 2.82
C ARG A 105 4.41 20.98 3.27
N ALA A 106 3.69 22.10 3.30
CA ALA A 106 2.28 22.11 3.68
C ALA A 106 1.40 21.28 2.73
N VAL A 107 1.71 21.27 1.43
CA VAL A 107 1.03 20.42 0.44
C VAL A 107 1.34 18.95 0.67
N ILE A 108 2.60 18.60 0.95
CA ILE A 108 3.03 17.23 1.24
C ILE A 108 2.29 16.70 2.47
N VAL A 109 2.35 17.42 3.58
CA VAL A 109 1.69 17.05 4.84
C VAL A 109 0.16 16.92 4.66
N ARG A 110 -0.45 17.85 3.95
CA ARG A 110 -1.90 17.80 3.68
C ARG A 110 -2.29 16.56 2.89
N ARG A 111 -1.53 16.21 1.84
CA ARG A 111 -1.78 14.99 1.05
C ARG A 111 -1.63 13.74 1.88
N ALA A 112 -0.56 13.63 2.67
CA ALA A 112 -0.33 12.51 3.55
C ALA A 112 -1.47 12.34 4.59
N LEU A 113 -1.91 13.43 5.22
CA LEU A 113 -3.03 13.42 6.15
C LEU A 113 -4.34 13.01 5.46
N THR A 114 -4.63 13.56 4.29
CA THR A 114 -5.85 13.20 3.55
C THR A 114 -5.84 11.72 3.16
N GLY A 115 -4.70 11.20 2.71
CA GLY A 115 -4.54 9.78 2.39
C GLY A 115 -4.70 8.87 3.62
N ALA A 116 -4.10 9.25 4.75
CA ALA A 116 -4.22 8.50 5.99
C ALA A 116 -5.67 8.46 6.51
N VAL A 117 -6.38 9.58 6.45
CA VAL A 117 -7.80 9.66 6.81
C VAL A 117 -8.65 8.80 5.89
N ALA A 118 -8.46 8.86 4.57
CA ALA A 118 -9.18 8.03 3.62
C ALA A 118 -8.94 6.54 3.87
N ALA A 119 -7.69 6.12 4.09
CA ALA A 119 -7.36 4.73 4.40
C ALA A 119 -8.01 4.25 5.69
N SER A 120 -8.09 5.11 6.73
CA SER A 120 -8.78 4.77 7.99
C SER A 120 -10.28 4.57 7.79
N PHE A 121 -10.92 5.35 6.93
CA PHE A 121 -12.34 5.14 6.61
C PHE A 121 -12.56 3.84 5.85
N GLU A 122 -11.74 3.53 4.84
CA GLU A 122 -11.84 2.26 4.11
C GLU A 122 -11.60 1.03 5.00
N GLU A 123 -10.70 1.13 5.97
CA GLU A 123 -10.46 0.06 6.94
C GLU A 123 -11.65 -0.11 7.88
N SER A 124 -12.24 1.01 8.33
CA SER A 124 -13.45 1.01 9.16
C SER A 124 -14.65 0.41 8.42
N ASP A 125 -14.86 0.76 7.16
CA ASP A 125 -15.94 0.21 6.34
C ASP A 125 -15.77 -1.29 6.14
N ARG A 126 -14.55 -1.76 5.86
CA ARG A 126 -14.25 -3.21 5.75
C ARG A 126 -14.52 -3.96 7.06
N ALA A 127 -14.17 -3.37 8.21
CA ALA A 127 -14.45 -3.96 9.51
C ALA A 127 -15.95 -4.02 9.81
N LEU A 128 -16.71 -2.98 9.43
CA LEU A 128 -18.16 -2.96 9.56
C LEU A 128 -18.84 -4.01 8.68
N ASP A 129 -18.40 -4.18 7.45
CA ASP A 129 -18.95 -5.20 6.54
C ASP A 129 -18.63 -6.61 7.04
N ALA A 130 -17.42 -6.88 7.49
CA ALA A 130 -17.06 -8.16 8.11
C ALA A 130 -17.90 -8.44 9.38
N SER A 131 -18.18 -7.42 10.19
CA SER A 131 -19.07 -7.54 11.35
C SER A 131 -20.51 -7.87 10.96
N ARG A 132 -21.06 -7.20 9.94
CA ARG A 132 -22.39 -7.45 9.40
C ARG A 132 -22.52 -8.88 8.86
N ASP A 133 -21.51 -9.35 8.13
CA ASP A 133 -21.51 -10.72 7.61
C ASP A 133 -21.44 -11.75 8.73
N SER A 134 -20.67 -11.49 9.78
CA SER A 134 -20.65 -12.35 10.97
C SER A 134 -21.99 -12.39 11.68
N CYS A 135 -22.69 -11.26 11.83
CA CYS A 135 -24.03 -11.23 12.40
C CYS A 135 -25.02 -12.04 11.56
N ARG A 136 -25.02 -11.88 10.23
CA ARG A 136 -25.87 -12.65 9.34
C ARG A 136 -25.60 -14.15 9.43
N ALA A 137 -24.34 -14.56 9.54
CA ALA A 137 -23.98 -15.97 9.71
C ALA A 137 -24.50 -16.54 11.05
N VAL A 138 -24.46 -15.76 12.12
CA VAL A 138 -25.02 -16.16 13.43
C VAL A 138 -26.54 -16.27 13.36
N ASP A 139 -27.22 -15.31 12.74
CA ASP A 139 -28.67 -15.34 12.59
C ASP A 139 -29.12 -16.56 11.76
N PHE A 140 -28.44 -16.83 10.66
CA PHE A 140 -28.70 -18.01 9.84
C PHE A 140 -28.50 -19.32 10.62
N ALA A 141 -27.38 -19.45 11.35
CA ALA A 141 -27.12 -20.63 12.16
C ALA A 141 -28.17 -20.83 13.27
N ARG A 142 -28.68 -19.73 13.84
CA ARG A 142 -29.74 -19.75 14.84
C ARG A 142 -31.06 -20.23 14.24
N GLU A 143 -31.45 -19.71 13.08
CA GLU A 143 -32.66 -20.16 12.37
C GLU A 143 -32.60 -21.66 12.01
N GLU A 144 -31.43 -22.12 11.57
CA GLU A 144 -31.24 -23.56 11.25
C GLU A 144 -31.35 -24.46 12.47
N LEU A 145 -30.78 -24.01 13.61
CA LEU A 145 -30.89 -24.69 14.89
C LEU A 145 -32.35 -24.72 15.39
N GLU A 146 -33.07 -23.62 15.34
CA GLU A 146 -34.45 -23.53 15.75
C GLU A 146 -35.35 -24.47 14.88
N ALA A 147 -35.14 -24.47 13.57
CA ALA A 147 -35.84 -25.38 12.66
C ALA A 147 -35.55 -26.86 12.98
N THR A 148 -34.30 -27.19 13.27
CA THR A 148 -33.88 -28.55 13.63
C THR A 148 -34.47 -28.98 14.97
N VAL A 149 -34.50 -28.12 15.98
CA VAL A 149 -35.12 -28.42 17.27
C VAL A 149 -36.63 -28.64 17.14
N VAL A 150 -37.32 -27.79 16.37
CA VAL A 150 -38.78 -27.95 16.12
C VAL A 150 -39.06 -29.23 15.39
N SER A 151 -38.31 -29.58 14.37
CA SER A 151 -38.47 -30.85 13.62
C SER A 151 -38.28 -32.06 14.53
N ARG A 152 -37.24 -32.03 15.36
CA ARG A 152 -36.93 -33.11 16.28
C ARG A 152 -37.99 -33.25 17.38
N ALA A 153 -38.50 -32.15 17.89
CA ALA A 153 -39.62 -32.16 18.87
C ALA A 153 -40.87 -32.77 18.27
N HIS A 154 -41.15 -32.50 17.00
CA HIS A 154 -42.32 -33.08 16.29
C HIS A 154 -42.16 -34.58 16.07
N GLU A 155 -40.96 -35.05 15.70
CA GLU A 155 -40.67 -36.48 15.57
C GLU A 155 -40.88 -37.24 16.90
N VAL A 156 -40.37 -36.68 18.00
CA VAL A 156 -40.52 -37.28 19.34
C VAL A 156 -41.98 -37.30 19.78
N ALA A 157 -42.72 -36.22 19.53
CA ALA A 157 -44.15 -36.16 19.88
C ALA A 157 -45.00 -37.18 19.08
N SER A 158 -44.72 -37.35 17.78
CA SER A 158 -45.40 -38.30 16.93
C SER A 158 -45.11 -39.76 17.33
N SER A 159 -43.83 -40.08 17.64
CA SER A 159 -43.44 -41.41 18.07
C SER A 159 -44.04 -41.79 19.42
N SER A 160 -44.15 -40.86 20.36
CA SER A 160 -44.79 -41.09 21.66
C SER A 160 -46.31 -41.31 21.56
N SER A 161 -46.95 -40.67 20.58
CA SER A 161 -48.38 -40.87 20.33
C SER A 161 -48.71 -42.27 19.74
N ASP A 162 -47.83 -42.78 18.87
CA ASP A 162 -47.96 -44.12 18.29
C ASP A 162 -47.74 -45.26 19.31
N ASP A 163 -46.87 -45.05 20.28
CA ASP A 163 -46.65 -46.02 21.36
C ASP A 163 -47.82 -46.10 22.35
N VAL A 164 -48.49 -44.99 22.62
CA VAL A 164 -49.68 -44.94 23.50
C VAL A 164 -50.91 -45.62 22.82
N LEU A 165 -51.01 -45.62 21.50
CA LEU A 165 -52.10 -46.23 20.77
C LEU A 165 -51.95 -47.76 20.55
N ARG A 166 -50.76 -48.31 20.81
CA ARG A 166 -50.45 -49.75 20.64
C ARG A 166 -50.41 -50.55 21.94
N GLY A 167 -50.51 -49.92 23.08
CA GLY A 167 -50.61 -50.58 24.41
C GLY A 167 -52.03 -50.62 24.94
#